data_ab441de4dfcf6dc6094263ad534f8c10
#
_entry.id   ab441de4dfcf6dc6094263ad534f8c10
#
_cell.length_a   1.000
_cell.length_b   1.000
_cell.length_c   1.000
_cell.angle_alpha   90.00
_cell.angle_beta   90.00
_cell.angle_gamma   90.00
#
_symmetry.space_group_name_H-M   'P 1'
#
loop_
_entity.id
_entity.type
_entity.pdbx_description
1 polymer ?
#
loop_
_entity_poly.entity_id
_entity_poly.type
_entity_poly.pdbx_seq_one_letter_code
_entity_poly.pdbx_strand_id
1 'polypeptide(L)'
;MPNVPAVLRQRHRGAAYRFTVPKKLSRSFFNRSVHKVAPDLVGATLQVGACAGVITEVEAYHHTDPAAHSFGGQTERNAVMFGPPGHVYVYRSYGIHWCMNFVCEEEGSASAVLIRALEPTEGLGLMRRRRGVEDIRNLCSGPGKLCEALGVTGAHNGLAVDAPPFSLYKRKRTAPLVRGVRIGITKAAEKPWRYGLKGSRFLSKPFKD
;
A
#
# COMPACT_ATOMS: atom_id res chain seq x y z
N MET A 1 2.71 72.53 4.23
CA MET A 1 2.31 71.29 3.64
C MET A 1 3.52 70.40 3.68
N PRO A 2 3.59 69.32 4.54
CA PRO A 2 4.75 68.49 4.62
C PRO A 2 4.67 67.35 3.59
N ASN A 3 5.82 67.04 3.03
CA ASN A 3 6.16 66.08 2.01
C ASN A 3 5.96 64.64 2.53
N VAL A 4 5.21 63.78 1.78
CA VAL A 4 5.01 62.37 2.10
C VAL A 4 6.01 61.56 1.28
N PRO A 5 6.86 60.70 1.88
CA PRO A 5 7.81 59.90 1.13
C PRO A 5 7.13 58.72 0.43
N ALA A 6 7.55 58.43 -0.80
CA ALA A 6 7.13 57.32 -1.61
C ALA A 6 7.57 55.99 -0.99
N VAL A 7 6.61 55.15 -0.57
CA VAL A 7 6.85 53.79 -0.12
C VAL A 7 7.10 52.90 -1.35
N LEU A 8 8.31 52.38 -1.45
CA LEU A 8 8.73 51.37 -2.41
C LEU A 8 7.81 50.14 -2.33
N ARG A 9 6.99 49.89 -3.34
CA ARG A 9 6.25 48.66 -3.54
C ARG A 9 7.24 47.56 -3.95
N GLN A 10 7.74 46.81 -2.99
CA GLN A 10 8.40 45.52 -3.28
C GLN A 10 7.36 44.54 -3.86
N ARG A 11 7.47 44.27 -5.15
CA ARG A 11 6.75 43.17 -5.81
C ARG A 11 7.35 41.86 -5.34
N HIS A 12 6.75 41.23 -4.35
CA HIS A 12 7.02 39.79 -4.09
C HIS A 12 6.56 39.01 -5.32
N ARG A 13 7.51 38.52 -6.09
CA ARG A 13 7.28 37.47 -7.09
C ARG A 13 6.92 36.20 -6.30
N GLY A 14 5.64 35.99 -6.06
CA GLY A 14 5.13 34.75 -5.53
C GLY A 14 5.46 33.62 -6.50
N ALA A 15 6.38 32.74 -6.12
CA ALA A 15 6.53 31.48 -6.78
C ALA A 15 5.17 30.75 -6.71
N ALA A 16 4.51 30.59 -7.86
CA ALA A 16 3.27 29.82 -7.94
C ALA A 16 3.59 28.39 -7.53
N TYR A 17 3.20 28.01 -6.31
CA TYR A 17 3.21 26.62 -5.87
C TYR A 17 2.25 25.87 -6.80
N ARG A 18 2.81 25.20 -7.81
CA ARG A 18 2.04 24.25 -8.62
C ARG A 18 1.71 23.07 -7.71
N PHE A 19 0.51 23.05 -7.15
CA PHE A 19 -0.06 21.85 -6.55
C PHE A 19 -0.20 20.80 -7.65
N THR A 20 0.80 19.95 -7.79
CA THR A 20 0.68 18.77 -8.66
C THR A 20 -0.24 17.78 -7.96
N VAL A 21 -1.44 17.59 -8.50
CA VAL A 21 -2.35 16.53 -8.06
C VAL A 21 -1.60 15.19 -8.21
N PRO A 22 -1.51 14.37 -7.17
CA PRO A 22 -0.81 13.10 -7.27
C PRO A 22 -1.44 12.24 -8.37
N LYS A 23 -0.60 11.67 -9.26
CA LYS A 23 -1.08 10.80 -10.34
C LYS A 23 -1.70 9.54 -9.75
N LYS A 24 -2.97 9.28 -10.06
CA LYS A 24 -3.66 8.05 -9.69
C LYS A 24 -3.05 6.87 -10.44
N LEU A 25 -2.82 5.76 -9.74
CA LEU A 25 -2.43 4.48 -10.34
C LEU A 25 -3.69 3.79 -10.88
N SER A 26 -3.61 3.32 -12.13
CA SER A 26 -4.66 2.52 -12.77
C SER A 26 -4.33 1.03 -12.69
N ARG A 27 -5.28 0.17 -13.05
CA ARG A 27 -5.06 -1.28 -13.13
C ARG A 27 -3.89 -1.67 -14.02
N SER A 28 -3.62 -0.92 -15.09
CA SER A 28 -2.46 -1.16 -15.97
C SER A 28 -1.10 -1.07 -15.26
N PHE A 29 -1.00 -0.34 -14.14
CA PHE A 29 0.19 -0.33 -13.30
C PHE A 29 0.53 -1.73 -12.77
N PHE A 30 -0.46 -2.55 -12.50
CA PHE A 30 -0.33 -3.90 -11.95
C PHE A 30 -0.08 -4.97 -13.01
N ASN A 31 -0.34 -4.69 -14.30
CA ASN A 31 -0.03 -5.62 -15.40
C ASN A 31 1.48 -5.61 -15.73
N ARG A 32 2.27 -5.95 -14.72
CA ARG A 32 3.74 -6.02 -14.74
C ARG A 32 4.18 -7.07 -13.73
N SER A 33 5.44 -7.56 -13.89
CA SER A 33 6.01 -8.49 -12.91
C SER A 33 5.84 -7.99 -11.48
N VAL A 34 5.38 -8.89 -10.60
CA VAL A 34 5.17 -8.62 -9.18
C VAL A 34 6.42 -8.07 -8.49
N HIS A 35 7.61 -8.47 -8.97
CA HIS A 35 8.90 -8.00 -8.47
C HIS A 35 9.24 -6.54 -8.88
N LYS A 36 8.53 -5.99 -9.88
CA LYS A 36 8.58 -4.56 -10.25
C LYS A 36 7.49 -3.77 -9.55
N VAL A 37 6.29 -4.34 -9.44
CA VAL A 37 5.15 -3.70 -8.79
C VAL A 37 5.39 -3.50 -7.29
N ALA A 38 5.88 -4.53 -6.58
CA ALA A 38 6.07 -4.47 -5.13
C ALA A 38 6.97 -3.29 -4.68
N PRO A 39 8.21 -3.13 -5.16
CA PRO A 39 9.04 -1.99 -4.77
C PRO A 39 8.47 -0.65 -5.23
N ASP A 40 7.74 -0.59 -6.35
CA ASP A 40 7.12 0.64 -6.85
C ASP A 40 5.90 1.09 -6.02
N LEU A 41 5.25 0.19 -5.29
CA LEU A 41 4.15 0.50 -4.37
C LEU A 41 4.63 1.12 -3.06
N VAL A 42 5.88 0.87 -2.64
CA VAL A 42 6.42 1.50 -1.42
C VAL A 42 6.52 3.01 -1.63
N GLY A 43 5.92 3.79 -0.72
CA GLY A 43 5.79 5.24 -0.82
C GLY A 43 4.55 5.73 -1.60
N ALA A 44 3.78 4.85 -2.22
CA ALA A 44 2.48 5.18 -2.81
C ALA A 44 1.44 5.43 -1.70
N THR A 45 0.45 6.26 -1.97
CA THR A 45 -0.66 6.49 -1.04
C THR A 45 -1.83 5.60 -1.39
N LEU A 46 -2.27 4.79 -0.43
CA LEU A 46 -3.50 4.00 -0.51
C LEU A 46 -4.60 4.71 0.27
N GLN A 47 -5.75 4.89 -0.37
CA GLN A 47 -6.98 5.37 0.25
C GLN A 47 -8.05 4.28 0.17
N VAL A 48 -8.77 4.09 1.27
CA VAL A 48 -9.96 3.23 1.35
C VAL A 48 -11.07 4.01 2.05
N GLY A 49 -12.05 4.46 1.28
CA GLY A 49 -13.10 5.35 1.78
C GLY A 49 -12.53 6.62 2.40
N ALA A 50 -12.82 6.86 3.68
CA ALA A 50 -12.38 8.04 4.43
C ALA A 50 -10.99 7.88 5.09
N CYS A 51 -10.31 6.74 4.91
CA CYS A 51 -9.01 6.48 5.51
C CYS A 51 -7.92 6.42 4.44
N ALA A 52 -6.75 7.00 4.71
CA ALA A 52 -5.60 6.91 3.80
C ALA A 52 -4.28 6.73 4.56
N GLY A 53 -3.27 6.19 3.87
CA GLY A 53 -1.91 6.08 4.38
C GLY A 53 -0.89 5.82 3.27
N VAL A 54 0.37 6.14 3.58
CA VAL A 54 1.51 5.84 2.70
C VAL A 54 1.93 4.38 2.91
N ILE A 55 2.02 3.60 1.85
CA ILE A 55 2.50 2.21 1.90
C ILE A 55 3.97 2.21 2.30
N THR A 56 4.27 1.61 3.45
CA THR A 56 5.63 1.55 4.00
C THR A 56 6.24 0.17 3.90
N GLU A 57 5.42 -0.88 3.72
CA GLU A 57 5.91 -2.25 3.66
C GLU A 57 4.99 -3.13 2.82
N VAL A 58 5.60 -3.96 1.97
CA VAL A 58 4.90 -4.94 1.12
C VAL A 58 5.71 -6.24 1.01
N GLU A 59 5.03 -7.32 0.58
CA GLU A 59 5.68 -8.57 0.17
C GLU A 59 5.19 -9.00 -1.20
N ALA A 60 6.12 -9.49 -2.04
CA ALA A 60 5.80 -10.06 -3.34
C ALA A 60 5.60 -11.57 -3.24
N TYR A 61 4.55 -12.06 -3.92
CA TYR A 61 4.23 -13.48 -4.07
C TYR A 61 4.02 -13.79 -5.56
N HIS A 62 4.98 -14.49 -6.15
CA HIS A 62 4.94 -14.92 -7.55
C HIS A 62 4.22 -16.27 -7.66
N HIS A 63 3.54 -16.54 -8.75
CA HIS A 63 2.78 -17.79 -8.93
C HIS A 63 3.65 -19.06 -8.82
N THR A 64 4.95 -18.99 -9.17
CA THR A 64 5.89 -20.11 -9.02
C THR A 64 6.48 -20.24 -7.62
N ASP A 65 6.03 -19.42 -6.69
CA ASP A 65 6.55 -19.41 -5.31
C ASP A 65 5.78 -20.41 -4.43
N PRO A 66 6.45 -21.41 -3.82
CA PRO A 66 5.80 -22.36 -2.92
C PRO A 66 5.06 -21.73 -1.72
N ALA A 67 5.36 -20.46 -1.39
CA ALA A 67 4.66 -19.71 -0.35
C ALA A 67 3.44 -18.94 -0.87
N ALA A 68 3.22 -18.86 -2.20
CA ALA A 68 2.05 -18.21 -2.77
C ALA A 68 0.79 -19.07 -2.61
N HIS A 69 -0.35 -18.45 -2.33
CA HIS A 69 -1.63 -19.15 -2.25
C HIS A 69 -2.05 -19.80 -3.59
N SER A 70 -1.53 -19.30 -4.69
CA SER A 70 -1.79 -19.78 -6.05
C SER A 70 -0.91 -20.93 -6.48
N PHE A 71 0.15 -21.28 -5.73
CA PHE A 71 1.15 -22.30 -6.13
C PHE A 71 0.53 -23.68 -6.38
N GLY A 72 -0.47 -24.06 -5.59
CA GLY A 72 -1.22 -25.33 -5.75
C GLY A 72 -2.36 -25.27 -6.77
N GLY A 73 -2.45 -24.20 -7.57
CA GLY A 73 -3.53 -23.99 -8.52
C GLY A 73 -4.70 -23.19 -7.97
N GLN A 74 -5.73 -23.05 -8.81
CA GLN A 74 -6.92 -22.27 -8.49
C GLN A 74 -7.87 -23.04 -7.56
N THR A 75 -8.40 -22.33 -6.58
CA THR A 75 -9.47 -22.76 -5.69
C THR A 75 -10.51 -21.66 -5.59
N GLU A 76 -11.70 -21.93 -5.06
CA GLU A 76 -12.73 -20.91 -4.79
C GLU A 76 -12.17 -19.76 -3.96
N ARG A 77 -11.36 -20.07 -2.95
CA ARG A 77 -10.76 -19.07 -2.03
C ARG A 77 -9.80 -18.11 -2.74
N ASN A 78 -8.99 -18.57 -3.67
CA ASN A 78 -7.95 -17.78 -4.33
C ASN A 78 -8.29 -17.39 -5.78
N ALA A 79 -9.51 -17.67 -6.25
CA ALA A 79 -9.93 -17.45 -7.63
C ALA A 79 -9.63 -16.01 -8.14
N VAL A 80 -9.78 -15.00 -7.27
CA VAL A 80 -9.47 -13.59 -7.60
C VAL A 80 -8.02 -13.39 -8.03
N MET A 81 -7.08 -14.19 -7.51
CA MET A 81 -5.66 -14.09 -7.91
C MET A 81 -5.43 -14.47 -9.37
N PHE A 82 -6.29 -15.33 -9.94
CA PHE A 82 -6.22 -15.78 -11.34
C PHE A 82 -6.97 -14.84 -12.30
N GLY A 83 -7.68 -13.84 -11.76
CA GLY A 83 -8.36 -12.83 -12.55
C GLY A 83 -7.43 -11.70 -13.02
N PRO A 84 -8.01 -10.64 -13.62
CA PRO A 84 -7.23 -9.56 -14.21
C PRO A 84 -6.44 -8.76 -13.16
N PRO A 85 -5.28 -8.17 -13.56
CA PRO A 85 -4.44 -7.36 -12.67
C PRO A 85 -5.15 -6.12 -12.12
N GLY A 86 -4.69 -5.64 -10.97
CA GLY A 86 -5.26 -4.49 -10.31
C GLY A 86 -6.60 -4.75 -9.62
N HIS A 87 -6.89 -6.01 -9.30
CA HIS A 87 -7.98 -6.37 -8.40
C HIS A 87 -7.45 -6.68 -7.00
N VAL A 88 -8.29 -6.44 -6.01
CA VAL A 88 -7.97 -6.65 -4.60
C VAL A 88 -8.28 -8.11 -4.25
N TYR A 89 -7.27 -8.86 -3.81
CA TYR A 89 -7.46 -10.18 -3.22
C TYR A 89 -7.44 -10.07 -1.71
N VAL A 90 -8.58 -10.35 -1.08
CA VAL A 90 -8.73 -10.33 0.39
C VAL A 90 -9.01 -11.72 0.89
N TYR A 91 -8.22 -12.17 1.86
CA TYR A 91 -8.43 -13.46 2.50
C TYR A 91 -8.33 -13.37 4.01
N ARG A 92 -8.91 -14.35 4.71
CA ARG A 92 -8.83 -14.45 6.16
C ARG A 92 -7.64 -15.32 6.57
N SER A 93 -6.66 -14.69 7.23
CA SER A 93 -5.47 -15.38 7.75
C SER A 93 -5.77 -15.97 9.12
N TYR A 94 -5.44 -17.26 9.30
CA TYR A 94 -5.73 -18.06 10.51
C TYR A 94 -7.19 -17.97 10.98
N GLY A 95 -8.14 -17.68 10.09
CA GLY A 95 -9.54 -17.48 10.45
C GLY A 95 -9.84 -16.21 11.28
N ILE A 96 -8.83 -15.36 11.56
CA ILE A 96 -8.94 -14.24 12.49
C ILE A 96 -8.82 -12.89 11.78
N HIS A 97 -7.79 -12.69 10.96
CA HIS A 97 -7.45 -11.39 10.39
C HIS A 97 -7.62 -11.35 8.88
N TRP A 98 -8.15 -10.24 8.37
CA TRP A 98 -8.16 -9.97 6.94
C TRP A 98 -6.78 -9.54 6.47
N CYS A 99 -6.35 -10.03 5.30
CA CYS A 99 -5.13 -9.61 4.62
C CYS A 99 -5.49 -9.18 3.20
N MET A 100 -4.92 -8.06 2.76
CA MET A 100 -5.21 -7.43 1.47
C MET A 100 -3.99 -7.50 0.55
N ASN A 101 -4.24 -7.97 -0.68
CA ASN A 101 -3.23 -8.06 -1.73
C ASN A 101 -3.74 -7.36 -2.99
N PHE A 102 -2.82 -6.94 -3.85
CA PHE A 102 -3.14 -6.48 -5.20
C PHE A 102 -2.63 -7.48 -6.23
N VAL A 103 -3.53 -7.98 -7.05
CA VAL A 103 -3.23 -8.94 -8.13
C VAL A 103 -2.36 -8.26 -9.18
N CYS A 104 -1.31 -8.95 -9.62
CA CYS A 104 -0.31 -8.49 -10.57
C CYS A 104 -0.16 -9.46 -11.74
N GLU A 105 0.52 -8.97 -12.78
CA GLU A 105 0.81 -9.69 -14.03
C GLU A 105 -0.46 -9.92 -14.86
N GLU A 106 -0.37 -10.63 -15.98
CA GLU A 106 -1.52 -10.91 -16.83
C GLU A 106 -2.51 -11.87 -16.16
N GLU A 107 -3.74 -11.82 -16.61
CA GLU A 107 -4.79 -12.73 -16.16
C GLU A 107 -4.35 -14.18 -16.31
N GLY A 108 -4.60 -14.98 -15.28
CA GLY A 108 -4.14 -16.37 -15.18
C GLY A 108 -2.77 -16.56 -14.50
N SER A 109 -1.92 -15.52 -14.39
CA SER A 109 -0.60 -15.62 -13.73
C SER A 109 -0.69 -15.84 -12.22
N ALA A 110 -1.70 -15.27 -11.57
CA ALA A 110 -1.97 -15.46 -10.13
C ALA A 110 -0.83 -15.01 -9.19
N SER A 111 -0.11 -13.94 -9.54
CA SER A 111 0.86 -13.27 -8.68
C SER A 111 0.23 -12.10 -7.93
N ALA A 112 0.69 -11.78 -6.71
CA ALA A 112 0.11 -10.69 -5.94
C ALA A 112 1.12 -10.02 -5.00
N VAL A 113 0.86 -8.75 -4.65
CA VAL A 113 1.59 -7.98 -3.63
C VAL A 113 0.74 -7.87 -2.38
N LEU A 114 1.20 -8.44 -1.27
CA LEU A 114 0.61 -8.26 0.06
C LEU A 114 0.99 -6.89 0.62
N ILE A 115 0.00 -6.10 1.05
CA ILE A 115 0.23 -4.85 1.76
C ILE A 115 0.40 -5.15 3.25
N ARG A 116 1.58 -4.80 3.80
CA ARG A 116 1.95 -5.18 5.17
C ARG A 116 1.83 -4.07 6.19
N ALA A 117 2.22 -2.85 5.81
CA ALA A 117 2.12 -1.71 6.72
C ALA A 117 1.92 -0.39 5.96
N LEU A 118 1.30 0.55 6.66
CA LEU A 118 1.07 1.91 6.20
C LEU A 118 1.49 2.91 7.28
N GLU A 119 1.98 4.07 6.85
CA GLU A 119 1.99 5.30 7.64
C GLU A 119 0.61 5.97 7.48
N PRO A 120 -0.27 5.97 8.50
CA PRO A 120 -1.59 6.57 8.40
C PRO A 120 -1.51 8.09 8.20
N THR A 121 -2.30 8.63 7.25
CA THR A 121 -2.30 10.07 6.94
C THR A 121 -3.66 10.72 7.08
N GLU A 122 -4.75 9.98 6.80
CA GLU A 122 -6.12 10.48 6.86
C GLU A 122 -7.04 9.49 7.55
N GLY A 123 -8.12 9.98 8.19
CA GLY A 123 -9.10 9.14 8.89
C GLY A 123 -8.60 8.58 10.22
N LEU A 124 -7.59 9.19 10.86
CA LEU A 124 -6.94 8.69 12.09
C LEU A 124 -7.93 8.39 13.22
N GLY A 125 -8.92 9.28 13.44
CA GLY A 125 -9.95 9.04 14.47
C GLY A 125 -10.78 7.80 14.20
N LEU A 126 -11.11 7.52 12.94
CA LEU A 126 -11.82 6.32 12.54
C LEU A 126 -10.95 5.06 12.71
N MET A 127 -9.68 5.14 12.31
CA MET A 127 -8.72 4.04 12.49
C MET A 127 -8.53 3.71 13.98
N ARG A 128 -8.39 4.72 14.85
CA ARG A 128 -8.28 4.52 16.31
C ARG A 128 -9.51 3.81 16.87
N ARG A 129 -10.71 4.26 16.51
CA ARG A 129 -11.96 3.60 16.96
C ARG A 129 -12.04 2.13 16.53
N ARG A 130 -11.67 1.81 15.28
CA ARG A 130 -11.69 0.44 14.77
C ARG A 130 -10.64 -0.44 15.44
N ARG A 131 -9.45 0.11 15.71
CA ARG A 131 -8.30 -0.62 16.27
C ARG A 131 -8.28 -0.69 17.80
N GLY A 132 -9.01 0.20 18.49
CA GLY A 132 -8.94 0.33 19.95
C GLY A 132 -7.56 0.78 20.45
N VAL A 133 -6.76 1.50 19.65
CA VAL A 133 -5.41 1.95 20.04
C VAL A 133 -5.17 3.40 19.65
N GLU A 134 -4.44 4.15 20.48
CA GLU A 134 -4.17 5.58 20.28
C GLU A 134 -2.86 5.86 19.53
N ASP A 135 -1.81 5.04 19.76
CA ASP A 135 -0.53 5.25 19.10
C ASP A 135 -0.65 5.03 17.59
N ILE A 136 -0.40 6.11 16.84
CA ILE A 136 -0.48 6.12 15.38
C ILE A 136 0.42 5.05 14.73
N ARG A 137 1.57 4.74 15.35
CA ARG A 137 2.50 3.72 14.84
C ARG A 137 1.92 2.32 14.89
N ASN A 138 0.97 2.07 15.78
CA ASN A 138 0.34 0.77 15.97
C ASN A 138 -0.95 0.58 15.16
N LEU A 139 -1.47 1.63 14.50
CA LEU A 139 -2.72 1.55 13.74
C LEU A 139 -2.61 0.57 12.56
N CYS A 140 -1.52 0.67 11.76
CA CYS A 140 -1.36 -0.07 10.51
C CYS A 140 -0.05 -0.86 10.43
N SER A 141 0.54 -1.26 11.56
CA SER A 141 1.83 -1.97 11.64
C SER A 141 1.66 -3.49 11.51
N GLY A 142 1.10 -3.94 10.41
CA GLY A 142 0.88 -5.36 10.08
C GLY A 142 -0.34 -5.57 9.19
N PRO A 143 -0.39 -6.65 8.37
CA PRO A 143 -1.42 -6.86 7.35
C PRO A 143 -2.83 -6.94 7.95
N GLY A 144 -3.02 -7.62 9.07
CA GLY A 144 -4.31 -7.67 9.77
C GLY A 144 -4.68 -6.32 10.37
N LYS A 145 -3.71 -5.65 11.02
CA LYS A 145 -3.91 -4.34 11.65
C LYS A 145 -4.34 -3.28 10.63
N LEU A 146 -3.69 -3.22 9.48
CA LEU A 146 -4.05 -2.25 8.44
C LEU A 146 -5.43 -2.52 7.83
N CYS A 147 -5.81 -3.78 7.63
CA CYS A 147 -7.15 -4.11 7.13
C CYS A 147 -8.23 -3.67 8.13
N GLU A 148 -8.04 -3.92 9.41
CA GLU A 148 -8.94 -3.48 10.47
C GLU A 148 -9.02 -1.94 10.54
N ALA A 149 -7.88 -1.24 10.53
CA ALA A 149 -7.81 0.22 10.55
C ALA A 149 -8.54 0.85 9.35
N LEU A 150 -8.32 0.31 8.14
CA LEU A 150 -8.95 0.78 6.91
C LEU A 150 -10.42 0.32 6.77
N GLY A 151 -10.85 -0.68 7.53
CA GLY A 151 -12.17 -1.32 7.43
C GLY A 151 -12.27 -2.27 6.24
N VAL A 152 -11.15 -2.87 5.82
CA VAL A 152 -11.12 -3.86 4.74
C VAL A 152 -11.57 -5.22 5.26
N THR A 153 -12.53 -5.83 4.59
CA THR A 153 -13.11 -7.14 4.91
C THR A 153 -13.23 -7.99 3.65
N GLY A 154 -13.77 -9.19 3.76
CA GLY A 154 -14.05 -10.08 2.61
C GLY A 154 -14.97 -9.45 1.55
N ALA A 155 -15.82 -8.48 1.92
CA ALA A 155 -16.67 -7.76 0.97
C ALA A 155 -15.88 -6.94 -0.09
N HIS A 156 -14.58 -6.71 0.16
CA HIS A 156 -13.71 -6.01 -0.77
C HIS A 156 -12.96 -6.96 -1.72
N ASN A 157 -13.12 -8.28 -1.55
CA ASN A 157 -12.47 -9.26 -2.41
C ASN A 157 -13.00 -9.16 -3.85
N GLY A 158 -12.11 -9.04 -4.82
CA GLY A 158 -12.46 -8.90 -6.24
C GLY A 158 -12.76 -7.47 -6.71
N LEU A 159 -12.73 -6.46 -5.82
CA LEU A 159 -12.93 -5.07 -6.24
C LEU A 159 -11.70 -4.53 -6.98
N ALA A 160 -11.91 -3.58 -7.88
CA ALA A 160 -10.82 -2.92 -8.60
C ALA A 160 -10.11 -1.87 -7.72
N VAL A 161 -8.77 -1.80 -7.80
CA VAL A 161 -7.96 -0.85 -7.01
C VAL A 161 -8.15 0.62 -7.42
N ASP A 162 -8.70 0.87 -8.58
CA ASP A 162 -8.93 2.19 -9.16
C ASP A 162 -10.41 2.64 -9.14
N ALA A 163 -11.27 1.86 -8.47
CA ALA A 163 -12.69 2.15 -8.25
C ALA A 163 -13.02 2.26 -6.74
N PRO A 164 -14.06 3.00 -6.36
CA PRO A 164 -14.49 3.09 -4.97
C PRO A 164 -14.69 1.69 -4.34
N PRO A 165 -14.32 1.51 -3.05
CA PRO A 165 -13.82 2.51 -2.13
C PRO A 165 -12.32 2.79 -2.24
N PHE A 166 -11.59 2.15 -3.19
CA PHE A 166 -10.15 2.23 -3.35
C PHE A 166 -9.70 3.39 -4.23
N SER A 167 -8.58 4.01 -3.86
CA SER A 167 -7.78 4.87 -4.72
C SER A 167 -6.31 4.73 -4.35
N LEU A 168 -5.46 4.59 -5.36
CA LEU A 168 -4.00 4.57 -5.19
C LEU A 168 -3.38 5.74 -5.93
N TYR A 169 -2.43 6.40 -5.29
CA TYR A 169 -1.71 7.53 -5.87
C TYR A 169 -0.21 7.26 -5.88
N LYS A 170 0.40 7.54 -7.02
CA LYS A 170 1.84 7.35 -7.20
C LYS A 170 2.63 8.17 -6.17
N ARG A 171 3.71 7.62 -5.62
CA ARG A 171 4.65 8.35 -4.77
C ARG A 171 5.18 9.61 -5.48
N LYS A 172 5.32 10.70 -4.74
CA LYS A 172 5.78 12.00 -5.27
C LYS A 172 7.29 12.01 -5.58
N ARG A 173 8.08 11.19 -4.89
CA ARG A 173 9.55 11.11 -5.02
C ARG A 173 10.00 9.66 -4.98
N THR A 174 11.19 9.38 -5.51
CA THR A 174 11.83 8.07 -5.34
C THR A 174 12.02 7.80 -3.85
N ALA A 175 11.51 6.66 -3.38
CA ALA A 175 11.61 6.27 -1.99
C ALA A 175 12.87 5.41 -1.80
N PRO A 176 13.73 5.69 -0.82
CA PRO A 176 14.80 4.78 -0.45
C PRO A 176 14.19 3.48 0.09
N LEU A 177 14.63 2.35 -0.44
CA LEU A 177 14.10 1.04 -0.10
C LEU A 177 15.08 0.22 0.72
N VAL A 178 14.53 -0.62 1.59
CA VAL A 178 15.22 -1.74 2.21
C VAL A 178 14.54 -3.02 1.75
N ARG A 179 15.32 -4.08 1.57
CA ARG A 179 14.87 -5.38 1.10
C ARG A 179 15.27 -6.47 2.10
N GLY A 180 14.41 -7.45 2.32
CA GLY A 180 14.68 -8.55 3.24
C GLY A 180 13.73 -9.72 3.05
N VAL A 181 13.87 -10.72 3.90
CA VAL A 181 13.03 -11.92 3.89
C VAL A 181 11.60 -11.61 4.33
N ARG A 182 10.66 -12.38 3.81
CA ARG A 182 9.23 -12.29 4.14
C ARG A 182 8.96 -12.81 5.55
N ILE A 183 7.83 -12.42 6.12
CA ILE A 183 7.46 -12.69 7.51
C ILE A 183 6.32 -13.71 7.57
N GLY A 184 6.46 -14.70 8.46
CA GLY A 184 5.38 -15.63 8.77
C GLY A 184 5.14 -16.70 7.72
N ILE A 185 6.15 -17.01 6.88
CA ILE A 185 6.14 -18.10 5.93
C ILE A 185 7.25 -19.10 6.25
N THR A 186 7.05 -20.37 5.86
CA THR A 186 8.01 -21.47 6.06
C THR A 186 8.61 -21.96 4.75
N LYS A 187 7.88 -21.80 3.64
CA LYS A 187 8.34 -22.19 2.30
C LYS A 187 9.00 -20.99 1.62
N ALA A 188 10.11 -21.22 0.92
CA ALA A 188 10.88 -20.18 0.22
C ALA A 188 11.14 -18.94 1.11
N ALA A 189 11.37 -19.17 2.40
CA ALA A 189 11.53 -18.13 3.41
C ALA A 189 12.80 -17.30 3.23
N GLU A 190 13.81 -17.86 2.54
CA GLU A 190 15.09 -17.22 2.22
C GLU A 190 14.98 -16.12 1.16
N LYS A 191 13.89 -16.12 0.35
CA LYS A 191 13.74 -15.17 -0.74
C LYS A 191 13.52 -13.75 -0.21
N PRO A 192 14.37 -12.77 -0.61
CA PRO A 192 14.30 -11.40 -0.10
C PRO A 192 13.22 -10.58 -0.83
N TRP A 193 11.98 -11.04 -0.79
CA TRP A 193 10.84 -10.44 -1.50
C TRP A 193 9.93 -9.60 -0.61
N ARG A 194 10.46 -9.14 0.51
CA ARG A 194 9.86 -8.12 1.35
C ARG A 194 10.56 -6.79 1.10
N TYR A 195 9.80 -5.74 0.86
CA TYR A 195 10.28 -4.39 0.56
C TYR A 195 9.70 -3.41 1.58
N GLY A 196 10.55 -2.51 2.09
CA GLY A 196 10.15 -1.49 3.04
C GLY A 196 10.72 -0.11 2.72
N LEU A 197 10.08 0.93 3.21
CA LEU A 197 10.59 2.29 3.16
C LEU A 197 11.72 2.43 4.18
N LYS A 198 12.94 2.67 3.70
CA LYS A 198 14.13 2.76 4.56
C LYS A 198 13.97 3.90 5.58
N GLY A 199 14.23 3.62 6.83
CA GLY A 199 14.12 4.58 7.94
C GLY A 199 12.69 4.85 8.41
N SER A 200 11.66 4.21 7.84
CA SER A 200 10.28 4.38 8.30
C SER A 200 10.08 3.80 9.70
N ARG A 201 9.35 4.53 10.54
CA ARG A 201 8.91 4.09 11.88
C ARG A 201 7.61 3.29 11.85
N PHE A 202 7.01 3.10 10.66
CA PHE A 202 5.73 2.46 10.42
C PHE A 202 5.88 1.11 9.72
N LEU A 203 6.91 0.36 10.02
CA LEU A 203 7.11 -1.01 9.54
C LEU A 203 6.40 -2.01 10.46
N SER A 204 5.97 -3.16 9.92
CA SER A 204 5.35 -4.23 10.71
C SER A 204 6.37 -4.93 11.63
N LYS A 205 7.61 -5.08 11.13
CA LYS A 205 8.80 -5.53 11.87
C LYS A 205 10.04 -4.87 11.30
N PRO A 206 11.11 -4.65 12.10
CA PRO A 206 12.38 -4.19 11.59
C PRO A 206 12.92 -5.10 10.47
N PHE A 207 13.69 -4.53 9.55
CA PHE A 207 14.53 -5.33 8.67
C PHE A 207 15.80 -5.68 9.43
N LYS A 208 16.28 -6.91 9.28
CA LYS A 208 17.59 -7.30 9.79
C LYS A 208 18.64 -6.77 8.83
N ASP A 209 19.69 -6.21 9.36
CA ASP A 209 20.89 -5.82 8.64
C ASP A 209 21.59 -7.05 8.07
#